data_adbc4f991a307c9ac6ccf65e1f713eec
#
_entry.id   adbc4f991a307c9ac6ccf65e1f713eec
#
_cell.length_a   1.000
_cell.length_b   1.000
_cell.length_c   1.000
_cell.angle_alpha   90.00
_cell.angle_beta   90.00
_cell.angle_gamma   90.00
#
_symmetry.space_group_name_H-M   'P 1'
#
loop_
_entity.id
_entity.type
_entity.pdbx_description
1 polymer ?
#
loop_
_entity_poly.entity_id
_entity_poly.type
_entity_poly.pdbx_seq_one_letter_code
_entity_poly.pdbx_strand_id
1 'polypeptide(L)'
;MLSRIESAGQVQRALDAAFFPPLGKRGITGGRITGFGRLPLPDYIELANRQTPIIPMIESRAGVDALSEILQLPGVGMIMEGALDLALDLGLGPDPLNPQVWQTLQDMADTCLRAEVAFCANPRTAEQNALWRARGVRSFLAGEDRGLLHNALKARLHSLQQQ
;
A
#
# COMPACT_ATOMS: atom_id res chain seq x y z
N MET A 1 -1.79 4.56 -4.45
CA MET A 1 -0.65 4.18 -3.58
C MET A 1 0.39 5.27 -3.67
N LEU A 2 1.04 5.60 -2.56
CA LEU A 2 2.05 6.65 -2.42
C LEU A 2 3.34 6.02 -1.90
N SER A 3 4.41 6.06 -2.68
CA SER A 3 5.73 5.56 -2.28
C SER A 3 6.46 6.56 -1.36
N ARG A 4 7.38 6.04 -0.57
CA ARG A 4 8.31 6.78 0.29
C ARG A 4 7.66 7.87 1.14
N ILE A 5 6.64 7.46 1.89
CA ILE A 5 5.95 8.36 2.82
C ILE A 5 6.72 8.40 4.15
N GLU A 6 7.07 9.63 4.55
CA GLU A 6 7.90 9.93 5.72
C GLU A 6 7.23 10.90 6.69
N SER A 7 6.03 11.40 6.39
CA SER A 7 5.28 12.29 7.29
C SER A 7 3.79 12.32 7.00
N ALA A 8 3.00 12.63 8.02
CA ALA A 8 1.56 12.88 7.90
C ALA A 8 1.24 14.02 6.92
N GLY A 9 2.10 15.05 6.86
CA GLY A 9 1.94 16.16 5.92
C GLY A 9 2.03 15.78 4.45
N GLN A 10 2.83 14.76 4.08
CA GLN A 10 2.85 14.23 2.71
C GLN A 10 1.53 13.53 2.39
N VAL A 11 1.01 12.73 3.32
CA VAL A 11 -0.27 12.03 3.16
C VAL A 11 -1.42 13.04 3.07
N GLN A 12 -1.43 14.08 3.91
CA GLN A 12 -2.45 15.12 3.87
C GLN A 12 -2.52 15.82 2.50
N ARG A 13 -1.37 16.15 1.89
CA ARG A 13 -1.35 16.71 0.53
C ARG A 13 -1.96 15.78 -0.51
N ALA A 14 -1.74 14.48 -0.38
CA ALA A 14 -2.33 13.50 -1.27
C ALA A 14 -3.85 13.34 -1.05
N LEU A 15 -4.31 13.39 0.20
CA LEU A 15 -5.73 13.41 0.55
C LEU A 15 -6.41 14.65 -0.04
N ASP A 16 -5.81 15.83 0.12
CA ASP A 16 -6.31 17.09 -0.47
C ASP A 16 -6.47 16.98 -1.99
N ALA A 17 -5.53 16.33 -2.67
CA ALA A 17 -5.57 16.18 -4.12
C ALA A 17 -6.52 15.08 -4.61
N ALA A 18 -6.72 14.04 -3.83
CA ALA A 18 -7.48 12.86 -4.24
C ALA A 18 -8.99 12.96 -3.94
N PHE A 19 -9.35 13.61 -2.85
CA PHE A 19 -10.74 13.72 -2.40
C PHE A 19 -11.41 15.00 -2.85
N PHE A 20 -12.71 14.90 -3.15
CA PHE A 20 -13.55 16.05 -3.36
C PHE A 20 -13.92 16.75 -2.04
N PRO A 21 -14.27 18.06 -2.07
CA PRO A 21 -14.82 18.72 -0.91
C PRO A 21 -16.01 17.95 -0.30
N PRO A 22 -16.19 17.95 1.06
CA PRO A 22 -15.41 18.68 2.04
C PRO A 22 -14.14 17.97 2.50
N LEU A 23 -13.85 16.74 2.03
CA LEU A 23 -12.74 15.91 2.50
C LEU A 23 -11.38 16.31 1.90
N GLY A 24 -11.38 16.93 0.74
CA GLY A 24 -10.19 17.39 0.04
C GLY A 24 -10.47 18.59 -0.86
N LYS A 25 -9.58 18.81 -1.84
CA LYS A 25 -9.60 19.96 -2.76
C LYS A 25 -9.61 19.55 -4.23
N ARG A 26 -9.91 18.28 -4.51
CA ARG A 26 -9.95 17.77 -5.88
C ARG A 26 -10.91 18.57 -6.74
N GLY A 27 -10.43 19.05 -7.90
CA GLY A 27 -11.26 19.71 -8.89
C GLY A 27 -12.25 18.73 -9.55
N ILE A 28 -13.43 19.23 -9.91
CA ILE A 28 -14.47 18.41 -10.51
C ILE A 28 -14.59 18.70 -11.99
N THR A 29 -14.81 17.65 -12.77
CA THR A 29 -15.17 17.73 -14.19
C THR A 29 -16.17 16.62 -14.49
N GLY A 30 -17.07 16.87 -15.43
CA GLY A 30 -17.95 15.85 -15.97
C GLY A 30 -17.25 14.97 -17.02
N GLY A 31 -18.00 14.11 -17.66
CA GLY A 31 -17.53 13.29 -18.76
C GLY A 31 -17.73 11.79 -18.51
N ARG A 32 -16.81 10.96 -19.00
CA ARG A 32 -16.93 9.50 -18.96
C ARG A 32 -17.14 8.94 -17.55
N ILE A 33 -16.48 9.52 -16.54
CA ILE A 33 -16.58 9.07 -15.13
C ILE A 33 -17.96 9.27 -14.51
N THR A 34 -18.73 10.23 -15.01
CA THR A 34 -20.14 10.48 -14.62
C THR A 34 -21.13 9.87 -15.61
N GLY A 35 -20.67 9.01 -16.52
CA GLY A 35 -21.49 8.47 -17.59
C GLY A 35 -22.10 9.55 -18.48
N PHE A 36 -21.36 10.65 -18.71
CA PHE A 36 -21.81 11.81 -19.47
C PHE A 36 -23.11 12.44 -18.91
N GLY A 37 -23.20 12.54 -17.59
CA GLY A 37 -24.34 13.15 -16.89
C GLY A 37 -25.43 12.15 -16.45
N ARG A 38 -25.23 10.85 -16.67
CA ARG A 38 -26.18 9.83 -16.17
C ARG A 38 -26.13 9.67 -14.66
N LEU A 39 -24.93 9.86 -14.06
CA LEU A 39 -24.76 9.91 -12.62
C LEU A 39 -24.78 11.37 -12.17
N PRO A 40 -25.73 11.78 -11.32
CA PRO A 40 -25.75 13.13 -10.75
C PRO A 40 -24.46 13.45 -10.04
N LEU A 41 -24.02 14.69 -10.15
CA LEU A 41 -22.71 15.12 -9.66
C LEU A 41 -22.53 14.95 -8.14
N PRO A 42 -23.53 15.25 -7.29
CA PRO A 42 -23.44 14.98 -5.85
C PRO A 42 -23.21 13.51 -5.53
N ASP A 43 -23.94 12.61 -6.20
CA ASP A 43 -23.84 11.14 -6.02
C ASP A 43 -22.47 10.62 -6.45
N TYR A 44 -21.93 11.19 -7.54
CA TYR A 44 -20.56 10.87 -7.99
C TYR A 44 -19.51 11.32 -6.98
N ILE A 45 -19.63 12.51 -6.41
CA ILE A 45 -18.70 13.02 -5.39
C ILE A 45 -18.65 12.10 -4.18
N GLU A 46 -19.83 11.75 -3.66
CA GLU A 46 -19.96 10.82 -2.52
C GLU A 46 -19.34 9.46 -2.82
N LEU A 47 -19.72 8.88 -3.98
CA LEU A 47 -19.20 7.59 -4.43
C LEU A 47 -17.67 7.61 -4.58
N ALA A 48 -17.12 8.63 -5.23
CA ALA A 48 -15.70 8.77 -5.47
C ALA A 48 -14.92 8.92 -4.15
N ASN A 49 -15.39 9.75 -3.23
CA ASN A 49 -14.77 9.92 -1.91
C ASN A 49 -14.78 8.62 -1.12
N ARG A 50 -15.85 7.83 -1.21
CA ARG A 50 -15.95 6.54 -0.51
C ARG A 50 -15.08 5.45 -1.14
N GLN A 51 -14.86 5.49 -2.45
CA GLN A 51 -14.16 4.44 -3.20
C GLN A 51 -12.67 4.75 -3.48
N THR A 52 -12.15 5.88 -3.03
CA THR A 52 -10.76 6.30 -3.29
C THR A 52 -9.91 6.19 -2.03
N PRO A 53 -9.40 5.00 -1.66
CA PRO A 53 -8.50 4.89 -0.51
C PRO A 53 -7.13 5.47 -0.86
N ILE A 54 -6.50 6.17 0.09
CA ILE A 54 -5.08 6.51 0.03
C ILE A 54 -4.30 5.39 0.72
N ILE A 55 -3.26 4.90 0.05
CA ILE A 55 -2.43 3.79 0.52
C ILE A 55 -0.97 4.28 0.60
N PRO A 56 -0.52 4.80 1.75
CA PRO A 56 0.89 5.13 1.98
C PRO A 56 1.74 3.85 2.01
N MET A 57 2.90 3.88 1.35
CA MET A 57 3.94 2.86 1.50
C MET A 57 4.98 3.38 2.49
N ILE A 58 5.20 2.61 3.54
CA ILE A 58 6.17 2.89 4.60
C ILE A 58 7.40 2.03 4.35
N GLU A 59 8.49 2.71 4.04
CA GLU A 59 9.72 2.08 3.53
C GLU A 59 10.99 2.83 3.97
N SER A 60 10.88 3.64 5.05
CA SER A 60 12.01 4.31 5.70
C SER A 60 11.77 4.41 7.21
N ARG A 61 12.85 4.64 7.98
CA ARG A 61 12.76 4.89 9.43
C ARG A 61 11.84 6.06 9.74
N ALA A 62 11.99 7.17 9.02
CA ALA A 62 11.15 8.34 9.21
C ALA A 62 9.65 8.03 8.98
N GLY A 63 9.34 7.19 7.99
CA GLY A 63 7.98 6.73 7.75
C GLY A 63 7.44 5.85 8.88
N VAL A 64 8.27 4.97 9.44
CA VAL A 64 7.92 4.14 10.61
C VAL A 64 7.64 5.03 11.81
N ASP A 65 8.50 6.00 12.09
CA ASP A 65 8.36 6.93 13.21
C ASP A 65 7.07 7.78 13.08
N ALA A 66 6.69 8.18 11.86
CA ALA A 66 5.49 8.95 11.57
C ALA A 66 4.20 8.12 11.48
N LEU A 67 4.28 6.79 11.54
CA LEU A 67 3.14 5.90 11.25
C LEU A 67 1.92 6.22 12.11
N SER A 68 2.10 6.44 13.41
CA SER A 68 1.00 6.73 14.33
C SER A 68 0.25 8.02 13.98
N GLU A 69 0.95 9.05 13.48
CA GLU A 69 0.34 10.29 13.02
C GLU A 69 -0.39 10.09 11.68
N ILE A 70 0.21 9.32 10.77
CA ILE A 70 -0.38 8.98 9.48
C ILE A 70 -1.72 8.26 9.67
N LEU A 71 -1.79 7.32 10.61
CA LEU A 71 -3.00 6.54 10.89
C LEU A 71 -4.16 7.35 11.48
N GLN A 72 -3.91 8.58 11.99
CA GLN A 72 -4.95 9.49 12.43
C GLN A 72 -5.65 10.24 11.29
N LEU A 73 -5.10 10.22 10.09
CA LEU A 73 -5.64 10.96 8.95
C LEU A 73 -6.86 10.25 8.35
N PRO A 74 -8.02 10.91 8.25
CA PRO A 74 -9.18 10.33 7.61
C PRO A 74 -8.93 10.12 6.12
N GLY A 75 -9.30 8.94 5.59
CA GLY A 75 -9.10 8.60 4.17
C GLY A 75 -7.83 7.77 3.90
N VAL A 76 -6.99 7.51 4.91
CA VAL A 76 -5.98 6.45 4.84
C VAL A 76 -6.71 5.11 4.92
N GLY A 77 -6.80 4.39 3.81
CA GLY A 77 -7.54 3.13 3.74
C GLY A 77 -6.70 1.90 4.07
N MET A 78 -5.39 2.02 3.93
CA MET A 78 -4.45 0.91 4.10
C MET A 78 -3.02 1.45 4.20
N ILE A 79 -2.17 0.76 4.93
CA ILE A 79 -0.70 0.95 4.91
C ILE A 79 -0.07 -0.20 4.14
N MET A 80 0.90 0.09 3.29
CA MET A 80 1.69 -0.91 2.57
C MET A 80 3.13 -0.91 3.05
N GLU A 81 3.73 -2.09 3.19
CA GLU A 81 5.16 -2.22 3.50
C GLU A 81 6.03 -2.08 2.26
N GLY A 82 7.26 -1.52 2.44
CA GLY A 82 8.33 -1.52 1.46
C GLY A 82 9.64 -2.04 2.07
N ALA A 83 9.70 -3.36 2.35
CA ALA A 83 10.79 -3.94 3.13
C ALA A 83 12.18 -3.79 2.52
N LEU A 84 12.31 -3.76 1.19
CA LEU A 84 13.62 -3.62 0.55
C LEU A 84 14.22 -2.23 0.77
N ASP A 85 13.43 -1.18 0.52
CA ASP A 85 13.85 0.20 0.75
C ASP A 85 14.01 0.48 2.25
N LEU A 86 13.16 -0.10 3.10
CA LEU A 86 13.31 -0.04 4.55
C LEU A 86 14.65 -0.66 5.01
N ALA A 87 15.04 -1.82 4.46
CA ALA A 87 16.32 -2.44 4.78
C ALA A 87 17.50 -1.54 4.42
N LEU A 88 17.44 -0.92 3.24
CA LEU A 88 18.47 0.05 2.78
C LEU A 88 18.52 1.28 3.67
N ASP A 89 17.37 1.86 4.02
CA ASP A 89 17.27 3.05 4.87
C ASP A 89 17.76 2.79 6.31
N LEU A 90 17.58 1.56 6.79
CA LEU A 90 18.10 1.10 8.08
C LEU A 90 19.62 0.78 8.06
N GLY A 91 20.27 0.84 6.89
CA GLY A 91 21.69 0.50 6.73
C GLY A 91 21.99 -1.00 6.78
N LEU A 92 20.98 -1.86 6.56
CA LEU A 92 21.09 -3.31 6.64
C LEU A 92 21.41 -3.98 5.27
N GLY A 93 21.66 -3.16 4.23
CA GLY A 93 21.83 -3.64 2.87
C GLY A 93 20.50 -4.06 2.21
N PRO A 94 20.53 -4.58 0.97
CA PRO A 94 19.33 -4.94 0.22
C PRO A 94 18.77 -6.31 0.64
N ASP A 95 18.52 -6.49 1.93
CA ASP A 95 18.00 -7.73 2.52
C ASP A 95 16.63 -7.54 3.17
N PRO A 96 15.53 -7.75 2.43
CA PRO A 96 14.18 -7.63 2.98
C PRO A 96 13.79 -8.77 3.94
N LEU A 97 14.64 -9.79 4.09
CA LEU A 97 14.46 -10.91 5.04
C LEU A 97 15.23 -10.70 6.33
N ASN A 98 15.99 -9.61 6.46
CA ASN A 98 16.74 -9.30 7.67
C ASN A 98 15.82 -9.33 8.90
N PRO A 99 16.22 -9.97 10.01
CA PRO A 99 15.38 -10.08 11.22
C PRO A 99 14.92 -8.74 11.78
N GLN A 100 15.73 -7.70 11.70
CA GLN A 100 15.37 -6.35 12.17
C GLN A 100 14.29 -5.73 11.28
N VAL A 101 14.39 -5.88 9.96
CA VAL A 101 13.34 -5.45 9.03
C VAL A 101 12.05 -6.20 9.33
N TRP A 102 12.14 -7.51 9.48
CA TRP A 102 10.98 -8.35 9.80
C TRP A 102 10.28 -7.92 11.10
N GLN A 103 11.04 -7.64 12.15
CA GLN A 103 10.48 -7.14 13.41
C GLN A 103 9.79 -5.79 13.22
N THR A 104 10.43 -4.85 12.51
CA THR A 104 9.84 -3.53 12.21
C THR A 104 8.52 -3.66 11.46
N LEU A 105 8.45 -4.55 10.46
CA LEU A 105 7.21 -4.79 9.71
C LEU A 105 6.09 -5.36 10.60
N GLN A 106 6.44 -6.25 11.54
CA GLN A 106 5.47 -6.78 12.50
C GLN A 106 4.91 -5.69 13.42
N ASP A 107 5.79 -4.82 13.94
CA ASP A 107 5.39 -3.70 14.80
C ASP A 107 4.50 -2.70 14.06
N MET A 108 4.80 -2.43 12.78
CA MET A 108 3.97 -1.62 11.90
C MET A 108 2.58 -2.25 11.70
N ALA A 109 2.52 -3.56 11.42
CA ALA A 109 1.26 -4.27 11.24
C ALA A 109 0.41 -4.24 12.50
N ASP A 110 1.01 -4.47 13.67
CA ASP A 110 0.32 -4.41 14.96
C ASP A 110 -0.22 -2.99 15.24
N THR A 111 0.54 -1.97 14.87
CA THR A 111 0.11 -0.57 15.00
C THR A 111 -1.07 -0.25 14.09
N CYS A 112 -1.05 -0.71 12.85
CA CYS A 112 -2.16 -0.57 11.91
C CYS A 112 -3.41 -1.30 12.40
N LEU A 113 -3.27 -2.55 12.85
CA LEU A 113 -4.39 -3.36 13.34
C LEU A 113 -5.05 -2.74 14.58
N ARG A 114 -4.26 -2.18 15.51
CA ARG A 114 -4.81 -1.44 16.67
C ARG A 114 -5.57 -0.18 16.27
N ALA A 115 -5.17 0.46 15.18
CA ALA A 115 -5.84 1.64 14.62
C ALA A 115 -7.00 1.29 13.68
N GLU A 116 -7.33 0.00 13.53
CA GLU A 116 -8.35 -0.49 12.60
C GLU A 116 -8.10 -0.12 11.12
N VAL A 117 -6.84 0.13 10.77
CA VAL A 117 -6.41 0.38 9.40
C VAL A 117 -5.78 -0.89 8.81
N ALA A 118 -6.15 -1.24 7.59
CA ALA A 118 -5.62 -2.42 6.95
C ALA A 118 -4.09 -2.31 6.73
N PHE A 119 -3.38 -3.41 6.96
CA PHE A 119 -1.97 -3.56 6.59
C PHE A 119 -1.85 -4.48 5.39
N CYS A 120 -1.16 -4.03 4.34
CA CYS A 120 -0.87 -4.82 3.15
C CYS A 120 0.55 -5.36 3.24
N ALA A 121 0.66 -6.65 3.48
CA ALA A 121 1.94 -7.34 3.52
C ALA A 121 2.37 -7.84 2.14
N ASN A 122 3.68 -7.93 1.94
CA ASN A 122 4.31 -8.56 0.77
C ASN A 122 5.16 -9.75 1.24
N PRO A 123 4.54 -10.92 1.53
CA PRO A 123 5.26 -12.09 2.01
C PRO A 123 6.19 -12.63 0.94
N ARG A 124 7.43 -12.90 1.31
CA ARG A 124 8.50 -13.40 0.43
C ARG A 124 8.72 -14.89 0.59
N THR A 125 8.17 -15.47 1.67
CA THR A 125 8.20 -16.91 1.93
C THR A 125 6.83 -17.42 2.38
N ALA A 126 6.63 -18.74 2.30
CA ALA A 126 5.39 -19.37 2.76
C ALA A 126 5.19 -19.19 4.29
N GLU A 127 6.28 -19.22 5.05
CA GLU A 127 6.29 -19.02 6.49
C GLU A 127 5.84 -17.60 6.85
N GLN A 128 6.38 -16.58 6.16
CA GLN A 128 5.93 -15.19 6.34
C GLN A 128 4.43 -15.04 6.05
N ASN A 129 3.95 -15.67 4.96
CA ASN A 129 2.52 -15.63 4.64
C ASN A 129 1.66 -16.26 5.75
N ALA A 130 2.08 -17.40 6.29
CA ALA A 130 1.38 -18.06 7.39
C ALA A 130 1.36 -17.20 8.66
N LEU A 131 2.50 -16.59 9.02
CA LEU A 131 2.63 -15.70 10.17
C LEU A 131 1.76 -14.45 10.04
N TRP A 132 1.72 -13.82 8.86
CA TRP A 132 0.86 -12.66 8.59
C TRP A 132 -0.63 -13.00 8.75
N ARG A 133 -1.06 -14.15 8.21
CA ARG A 133 -2.45 -14.61 8.36
C ARG A 133 -2.81 -14.88 9.81
N ALA A 134 -1.92 -15.54 10.57
CA ALA A 134 -2.11 -15.80 11.99
C ALA A 134 -2.21 -14.50 12.81
N ARG A 135 -1.49 -13.45 12.41
CA ARG A 135 -1.52 -12.12 13.03
C ARG A 135 -2.76 -11.29 12.67
N GLY A 136 -3.62 -11.79 11.80
CA GLY A 136 -4.85 -11.09 11.40
C GLY A 136 -4.72 -10.23 10.15
N VAL A 137 -3.56 -10.18 9.48
CA VAL A 137 -3.41 -9.50 8.20
C VAL A 137 -4.25 -10.20 7.12
N ARG A 138 -4.99 -9.42 6.35
CA ARG A 138 -5.92 -9.91 5.31
C ARG A 138 -5.62 -9.37 3.91
N SER A 139 -4.76 -8.35 3.78
CA SER A 139 -4.38 -7.73 2.52
C SER A 139 -2.95 -8.10 2.15
N PHE A 140 -2.75 -8.55 0.91
CA PHE A 140 -1.45 -9.04 0.45
C PHE A 140 -1.13 -8.54 -0.95
N LEU A 141 0.12 -8.10 -1.16
CA LEU A 141 0.69 -7.95 -2.49
C LEU A 141 1.11 -9.34 -2.99
N ALA A 142 0.42 -9.85 -4.00
CA ALA A 142 0.66 -11.19 -4.53
C ALA A 142 1.85 -11.26 -5.49
N GLY A 143 2.38 -10.13 -5.91
CA GLY A 143 3.49 -10.01 -6.86
C GLY A 143 3.27 -8.87 -7.85
N GLU A 144 4.18 -8.74 -8.79
CA GLU A 144 4.06 -7.79 -9.90
C GLU A 144 4.02 -8.55 -11.24
N ASP A 145 3.29 -8.02 -12.21
CA ASP A 145 2.99 -8.66 -13.49
C ASP A 145 4.25 -8.99 -14.31
N ARG A 146 5.24 -8.10 -14.35
CA ARG A 146 6.47 -8.29 -15.13
C ARG A 146 7.29 -9.46 -14.62
N GLY A 147 7.51 -9.56 -13.31
CA GLY A 147 8.26 -10.66 -12.69
C GLY A 147 7.54 -11.99 -12.83
N LEU A 148 6.23 -12.01 -12.61
CA LEU A 148 5.41 -13.20 -12.78
C LEU A 148 5.44 -13.69 -14.23
N LEU A 149 5.23 -12.80 -15.20
CA LEU A 149 5.28 -13.13 -16.63
C LEU A 149 6.67 -13.61 -17.06
N HIS A 150 7.73 -12.89 -16.67
CA HIS A 150 9.11 -13.29 -16.96
C HIS A 150 9.43 -14.69 -16.46
N ASN A 151 9.10 -14.96 -15.20
CA ASN A 151 9.37 -16.28 -14.59
C ASN A 151 8.55 -17.40 -15.25
N ALA A 152 7.28 -17.14 -15.58
CA ALA A 152 6.44 -18.10 -16.28
C ALA A 152 6.99 -18.44 -17.68
N LEU A 153 7.40 -17.43 -18.46
CA LEU A 153 8.01 -17.62 -19.78
C LEU A 153 9.35 -18.37 -19.69
N LYS A 154 10.20 -18.01 -18.73
CA LYS A 154 11.47 -18.69 -18.48
C LYS A 154 11.27 -20.17 -18.13
N ALA A 155 10.33 -20.48 -17.25
CA ALA A 155 10.00 -21.86 -16.90
C ALA A 155 9.49 -22.63 -18.12
N ARG A 156 8.63 -22.02 -18.96
CA ARG A 156 8.13 -22.64 -20.18
C ARG A 156 9.25 -22.93 -21.18
N LEU A 157 10.15 -21.98 -21.44
CA LEU A 157 11.29 -22.17 -22.33
C LEU A 157 12.19 -23.33 -21.86
N HIS A 158 12.49 -23.35 -20.56
CA HIS A 158 13.29 -24.45 -19.99
C HIS A 158 12.64 -25.83 -20.18
N SER A 159 11.32 -25.93 -20.01
CA SER A 159 10.59 -27.17 -20.21
C SER A 159 10.60 -27.68 -21.67
N LEU A 160 10.74 -26.80 -22.66
CA LEU A 160 10.83 -27.14 -24.08
C LEU A 160 12.23 -27.52 -24.50
N GLN A 161 13.27 -27.10 -23.77
CA GLN A 161 14.67 -27.45 -24.06
C GLN A 161 15.11 -28.80 -23.48
N GLN A 162 14.31 -29.36 -22.58
CA GLN A 162 14.57 -30.64 -21.93
C GLN A 162 13.89 -31.83 -22.64
N GLN A 163 13.19 -31.61 -23.74
CA GLN A 163 12.61 -32.61 -24.62
C GLN A 163 13.54 -32.89 -25.82
#